data_e76e012a3185e7087669c6e8acf1145b
#
_entry.id   e76e012a3185e7087669c6e8acf1145b
#
_cell.length_a   1.000
_cell.length_b   1.000
_cell.length_c   1.000
_cell.angle_alpha   90.00
_cell.angle_beta   90.00
_cell.angle_gamma   90.00
#
_symmetry.space_group_name_H-M   'P 1'
#
loop_
_entity.id
_entity.type
_entity.pdbx_description
1 polymer ?
#
loop_
_entity_poly.entity_id
_entity_poly.type
_entity_poly.pdbx_seq_one_letter_code
_entity_poly.pdbx_strand_id
1 'polypeptide(L)'
;LAELVRETFGLRDEAMRAFVASLSRLLPTAPTWCAGWSAHELAAHVTAAAEERANLIDDRLAGRPARPTRSWEVREPPFRAMPDPELRQRLVEHAARFESKVAALDESDTVVYTGWAMTPDRLRMHSHSEAVLHRWDLVGDDDVGVRLLSDPAMVAHALAAFEALPALAEARRWRRPDVAPRPVILRSAGRADLAVAPGKGLSATAPRDGVVVELRPHELPLVLWGRCPPRLRDPHAGAETLDDVLRRLCGHG
;
A
#
# COMPACT_ATOMS: atom_id res chain seq x y z
N LEU A 1 -14.44 4.44 -22.28
CA LEU A 1 -13.66 5.41 -21.47
C LEU A 1 -14.56 6.43 -20.76
N ALA A 2 -15.47 7.09 -21.52
CA ALA A 2 -16.41 8.08 -20.95
C ALA A 2 -17.41 7.46 -19.94
N GLU A 3 -17.75 6.20 -20.11
CA GLU A 3 -18.63 5.44 -19.22
C GLU A 3 -17.94 5.08 -17.90
N LEU A 4 -16.73 4.56 -17.96
CA LEU A 4 -15.91 4.26 -16.78
C LEU A 4 -15.67 5.51 -15.92
N VAL A 5 -15.43 6.66 -16.55
CA VAL A 5 -15.27 7.95 -15.86
C VAL A 5 -16.58 8.39 -15.19
N ARG A 6 -17.74 8.11 -15.78
CA ARG A 6 -19.04 8.41 -15.12
C ARG A 6 -19.31 7.49 -13.92
N GLU A 7 -18.95 6.22 -14.00
CA GLU A 7 -19.13 5.27 -12.91
C GLU A 7 -18.27 5.60 -11.68
N THR A 8 -17.10 6.25 -11.88
CA THR A 8 -16.25 6.70 -10.76
C THR A 8 -16.90 7.80 -9.91
N PHE A 9 -17.92 8.50 -10.37
CA PHE A 9 -18.67 9.47 -9.55
C PHE A 9 -19.41 8.82 -8.37
N GLY A 10 -19.59 7.49 -8.37
CA GLY A 10 -20.14 6.74 -7.25
C GLY A 10 -19.16 6.44 -6.13
N LEU A 11 -17.85 6.50 -6.41
CA LEU A 11 -16.81 6.26 -5.40
C LEU A 11 -16.61 7.49 -4.52
N ARG A 12 -16.57 7.28 -3.21
CA ARG A 12 -16.34 8.34 -2.22
C ARG A 12 -14.86 8.61 -1.99
N ASP A 13 -14.04 7.54 -2.01
CA ASP A 13 -12.59 7.66 -1.80
C ASP A 13 -11.91 8.38 -2.97
N GLU A 14 -11.25 9.50 -2.67
CA GLU A 14 -10.51 10.30 -3.64
C GLU A 14 -9.33 9.53 -4.27
N ALA A 15 -8.62 8.74 -3.47
CA ALA A 15 -7.48 7.97 -3.95
C ALA A 15 -7.91 6.89 -4.94
N MET A 16 -9.02 6.19 -4.66
CA MET A 16 -9.56 5.18 -5.58
C MET A 16 -10.05 5.82 -6.88
N ARG A 17 -10.72 6.98 -6.81
CA ARG A 17 -11.09 7.74 -8.04
C ARG A 17 -9.84 8.13 -8.85
N ALA A 18 -8.80 8.63 -8.17
CA ALA A 18 -7.55 9.01 -8.82
C ALA A 18 -6.81 7.81 -9.42
N PHE A 19 -6.83 6.64 -8.75
CA PHE A 19 -6.28 5.39 -9.26
C PHE A 19 -7.00 4.96 -10.55
N VAL A 20 -8.32 4.86 -10.55
CA VAL A 20 -9.13 4.48 -11.71
C VAL A 20 -8.94 5.46 -12.86
N ALA A 21 -8.90 6.76 -12.58
CA ALA A 21 -8.65 7.80 -13.59
C ALA A 21 -7.24 7.67 -14.22
N SER A 22 -6.23 7.31 -13.44
CA SER A 22 -4.88 7.06 -13.97
C SER A 22 -4.85 5.78 -14.82
N LEU A 23 -5.44 4.71 -14.32
CA LEU A 23 -5.54 3.41 -15.00
C LEU A 23 -6.25 3.55 -16.36
N SER A 24 -7.32 4.38 -16.44
CA SER A 24 -8.10 4.56 -17.68
C SER A 24 -7.31 5.17 -18.85
N ARG A 25 -6.15 5.77 -18.57
CA ARG A 25 -5.26 6.41 -19.57
C ARG A 25 -4.15 5.47 -20.05
N LEU A 26 -4.02 4.28 -19.44
CA LEU A 26 -2.95 3.35 -19.73
C LEU A 26 -3.45 2.16 -20.55
N LEU A 27 -2.57 1.64 -21.41
CA LEU A 27 -2.78 0.33 -22.03
C LEU A 27 -2.68 -0.77 -20.97
N PRO A 28 -3.40 -1.89 -21.13
CA PRO A 28 -3.33 -3.02 -20.17
C PRO A 28 -1.91 -3.55 -19.98
N THR A 29 -1.11 -3.51 -21.05
CA THR A 29 0.29 -3.99 -21.06
C THR A 29 1.30 -2.94 -20.64
N ALA A 30 0.87 -1.73 -20.27
CA ALA A 30 1.79 -0.69 -19.83
C ALA A 30 2.57 -1.17 -18.60
N PRO A 31 3.91 -1.01 -18.59
CA PRO A 31 4.72 -1.36 -17.42
C PRO A 31 4.38 -0.43 -16.26
N THR A 32 4.55 -0.95 -15.03
CA THR A 32 4.37 -0.19 -13.81
C THR A 32 5.68 -0.05 -13.03
N TRP A 33 5.69 0.77 -11.99
CA TRP A 33 6.80 0.84 -11.06
C TRP A 33 6.90 -0.39 -10.13
N CYS A 34 5.87 -1.23 -10.11
CA CYS A 34 5.89 -2.54 -9.50
C CYS A 34 6.61 -3.51 -10.46
N ALA A 35 7.84 -3.89 -10.16
CA ALA A 35 8.68 -4.69 -11.06
C ALA A 35 7.96 -5.97 -11.51
N GLY A 36 7.91 -6.21 -12.82
CA GLY A 36 7.29 -7.39 -13.42
C GLY A 36 5.77 -7.33 -13.52
N TRP A 37 5.12 -6.21 -13.17
CA TRP A 37 3.67 -6.05 -13.26
C TRP A 37 3.27 -5.05 -14.34
N SER A 38 2.27 -5.41 -15.11
CA SER A 38 1.55 -4.53 -16.04
C SER A 38 0.43 -3.76 -15.33
N ALA A 39 -0.11 -2.74 -16.00
CA ALA A 39 -1.27 -2.02 -15.50
C ALA A 39 -2.49 -2.94 -15.30
N HIS A 40 -2.67 -3.96 -16.15
CA HIS A 40 -3.71 -4.97 -16.00
C HIS A 40 -3.55 -5.80 -14.72
N GLU A 41 -2.33 -6.30 -14.47
CA GLU A 41 -2.05 -7.11 -13.28
C GLU A 41 -2.22 -6.30 -11.98
N LEU A 42 -1.83 -5.02 -12.02
CA LEU A 42 -2.03 -4.13 -10.88
C LEU A 42 -3.53 -3.85 -10.64
N ALA A 43 -4.31 -3.67 -11.71
CA ALA A 43 -5.78 -3.57 -11.61
C ALA A 43 -6.40 -4.84 -11.03
N ALA A 44 -5.94 -6.02 -11.46
CA ALA A 44 -6.41 -7.30 -10.94
C ALA A 44 -6.13 -7.46 -9.44
N HIS A 45 -4.94 -7.05 -8.99
CA HIS A 45 -4.56 -7.05 -7.58
C HIS A 45 -5.49 -6.17 -6.73
N VAL A 46 -5.68 -4.92 -7.14
CA VAL A 46 -6.53 -3.96 -6.40
C VAL A 46 -8.00 -4.43 -6.38
N THR A 47 -8.49 -4.99 -7.51
CA THR A 47 -9.85 -5.53 -7.60
C THR A 47 -10.06 -6.71 -6.64
N ALA A 48 -9.13 -7.68 -6.65
CA ALA A 48 -9.18 -8.84 -5.77
C ALA A 48 -9.11 -8.46 -4.28
N ALA A 49 -8.32 -7.43 -3.95
CA ALA A 49 -8.21 -6.91 -2.60
C ALA A 49 -9.52 -6.22 -2.15
N ALA A 50 -10.17 -5.45 -3.03
CA ALA A 50 -11.45 -4.81 -2.74
C ALA A 50 -12.58 -5.84 -2.56
N GLU A 51 -12.64 -6.86 -3.43
CA GLU A 51 -13.57 -7.98 -3.29
C GLU A 51 -13.41 -8.70 -1.96
N GLU A 52 -12.17 -9.08 -1.61
CA GLU A 52 -11.90 -9.83 -0.39
C GLU A 52 -12.28 -9.04 0.87
N ARG A 53 -11.95 -7.75 0.93
CA ARG A 53 -12.36 -6.88 2.04
C ARG A 53 -13.89 -6.81 2.16
N ALA A 54 -14.60 -6.64 1.05
CA ALA A 54 -16.06 -6.62 1.05
C ALA A 54 -16.67 -7.95 1.51
N ASN A 55 -16.09 -9.09 1.10
CA ASN A 55 -16.54 -10.41 1.51
C ASN A 55 -16.33 -10.66 3.02
N LEU A 56 -15.19 -10.24 3.58
CA LEU A 56 -14.92 -10.33 5.02
C LEU A 56 -15.89 -9.46 5.84
N ILE A 57 -16.27 -8.29 5.32
CA ILE A 57 -17.29 -7.46 5.96
C ILE A 57 -18.66 -8.14 5.87
N ASP A 58 -19.03 -8.74 4.74
CA ASP A 58 -20.28 -9.51 4.62
C ASP A 58 -20.32 -10.68 5.60
N ASP A 59 -19.19 -11.37 5.82
CA ASP A 59 -19.08 -12.41 6.84
C ASP A 59 -19.35 -11.84 8.25
N ARG A 60 -18.78 -10.69 8.58
CA ARG A 60 -18.98 -10.01 9.85
C ARG A 60 -20.44 -9.58 10.05
N LEU A 61 -21.04 -8.91 9.06
CA LEU A 61 -22.43 -8.43 9.12
C LEU A 61 -23.45 -9.58 9.23
N ALA A 62 -23.12 -10.75 8.66
CA ALA A 62 -23.94 -11.94 8.76
C ALA A 62 -23.69 -12.77 10.05
N GLY A 63 -22.83 -12.30 10.96
CA GLY A 63 -22.48 -13.03 12.19
C GLY A 63 -21.72 -14.33 11.94
N ARG A 64 -21.10 -14.51 10.77
CA ARG A 64 -20.29 -15.69 10.46
C ARG A 64 -18.95 -15.65 11.22
N PRO A 65 -18.37 -16.80 11.56
CA PRO A 65 -17.05 -16.86 12.16
C PRO A 65 -15.99 -16.16 11.30
N ALA A 66 -15.07 -15.46 11.95
CA ALA A 66 -13.96 -14.84 11.25
C ALA A 66 -13.12 -15.92 10.54
N ARG A 67 -12.77 -15.66 9.28
CA ARG A 67 -11.88 -16.53 8.49
C ARG A 67 -10.59 -15.79 8.09
N PRO A 68 -9.53 -16.51 7.78
CA PRO A 68 -8.34 -15.91 7.20
C PRO A 68 -8.64 -15.21 5.87
N THR A 69 -7.91 -14.12 5.61
CA THR A 69 -7.88 -13.51 4.29
C THR A 69 -7.34 -14.51 3.27
N ARG A 70 -8.02 -14.68 2.15
CA ARG A 70 -7.50 -15.49 1.03
C ARG A 70 -6.17 -14.90 0.55
N SER A 71 -5.18 -15.75 0.32
CA SER A 71 -3.89 -15.30 -0.20
C SER A 71 -4.04 -14.74 -1.63
N TRP A 72 -3.07 -13.94 -2.06
CA TRP A 72 -3.10 -13.33 -3.40
C TRP A 72 -3.04 -14.39 -4.51
N GLU A 73 -2.34 -15.51 -4.29
CA GLU A 73 -2.27 -16.64 -5.23
C GLU A 73 -3.63 -17.30 -5.47
N VAL A 74 -4.56 -17.15 -4.54
CA VAL A 74 -5.91 -17.71 -4.63
C VAL A 74 -6.90 -16.71 -5.20
N ARG A 75 -6.82 -15.44 -4.77
CA ARG A 75 -7.83 -14.43 -5.09
C ARG A 75 -7.61 -13.69 -6.41
N GLU A 76 -6.33 -13.55 -6.87
CA GLU A 76 -6.01 -12.76 -8.06
C GLU A 76 -6.18 -13.47 -9.41
N PRO A 77 -5.90 -14.78 -9.56
CA PRO A 77 -5.94 -15.45 -10.87
C PRO A 77 -7.23 -15.24 -11.65
N PRO A 78 -8.44 -15.25 -11.06
CA PRO A 78 -9.66 -14.99 -11.81
C PRO A 78 -9.70 -13.59 -12.45
N PHE A 79 -9.18 -12.58 -11.75
CA PHE A 79 -9.13 -11.21 -12.23
C PHE A 79 -8.00 -11.01 -13.25
N ARG A 80 -6.85 -11.66 -13.07
CA ARG A 80 -5.75 -11.63 -14.04
C ARG A 80 -6.13 -12.28 -15.39
N ALA A 81 -7.01 -13.28 -15.38
CA ALA A 81 -7.50 -13.95 -16.59
C ALA A 81 -8.67 -13.21 -17.28
N MET A 82 -9.21 -12.19 -16.64
CA MET A 82 -10.38 -11.45 -17.13
C MET A 82 -9.99 -10.49 -18.27
N PRO A 83 -10.83 -10.28 -19.30
CA PRO A 83 -10.61 -9.22 -20.29
C PRO A 83 -10.50 -7.85 -19.63
N ASP A 84 -9.56 -7.01 -20.07
CA ASP A 84 -9.25 -5.73 -19.42
C ASP A 84 -10.46 -4.77 -19.28
N PRO A 85 -11.37 -4.63 -20.27
CA PRO A 85 -12.55 -3.78 -20.08
C PRO A 85 -13.47 -4.28 -18.95
N GLU A 86 -13.65 -5.59 -18.86
CA GLU A 86 -14.44 -6.21 -17.80
C GLU A 86 -13.75 -6.05 -16.43
N LEU A 87 -12.46 -6.28 -16.36
CA LEU A 87 -11.68 -6.08 -15.14
C LEU A 87 -11.81 -4.66 -14.58
N ARG A 88 -11.71 -3.64 -15.44
CA ARG A 88 -11.86 -2.24 -15.02
C ARG A 88 -13.25 -1.93 -14.50
N GLN A 89 -14.28 -2.52 -15.08
CA GLN A 89 -15.65 -2.41 -14.58
C GLN A 89 -15.77 -3.09 -13.21
N ARG A 90 -15.25 -4.33 -13.06
CA ARG A 90 -15.23 -5.05 -11.77
C ARG A 90 -14.47 -4.30 -10.68
N LEU A 91 -13.39 -3.62 -11.03
CA LEU A 91 -12.66 -2.77 -10.08
C LEU A 91 -13.57 -1.70 -9.45
N VAL A 92 -14.32 -0.96 -10.27
CA VAL A 92 -15.24 0.08 -9.78
C VAL A 92 -16.38 -0.53 -8.97
N GLU A 93 -16.98 -1.63 -9.44
CA GLU A 93 -18.05 -2.35 -8.73
C GLU A 93 -17.60 -2.83 -7.34
N HIS A 94 -16.43 -3.49 -7.25
CA HIS A 94 -15.92 -4.01 -5.98
C HIS A 94 -15.46 -2.90 -5.04
N ALA A 95 -14.87 -1.83 -5.55
CA ALA A 95 -14.53 -0.66 -4.75
C ALA A 95 -15.79 0.00 -4.16
N ALA A 96 -16.82 0.23 -4.97
CA ALA A 96 -18.10 0.80 -4.50
C ALA A 96 -18.81 -0.13 -3.50
N ARG A 97 -18.78 -1.45 -3.75
CA ARG A 97 -19.29 -2.46 -2.81
C ARG A 97 -18.56 -2.39 -1.48
N PHE A 98 -17.22 -2.34 -1.48
CA PHE A 98 -16.43 -2.20 -0.26
C PHE A 98 -16.83 -0.93 0.51
N GLU A 99 -16.89 0.23 -0.14
CA GLU A 99 -17.28 1.49 0.50
C GLU A 99 -18.68 1.42 1.13
N SER A 100 -19.63 0.80 0.44
CA SER A 100 -20.98 0.58 0.97
C SER A 100 -20.99 -0.34 2.19
N LYS A 101 -20.24 -1.45 2.13
CA LYS A 101 -20.19 -2.43 3.21
C LYS A 101 -19.50 -1.90 4.45
N VAL A 102 -18.37 -1.21 4.29
CA VAL A 102 -17.67 -0.61 5.44
C VAL A 102 -18.48 0.50 6.11
N ALA A 103 -19.36 1.19 5.36
CA ALA A 103 -20.29 2.18 5.91
C ALA A 103 -21.44 1.56 6.72
N ALA A 104 -21.71 0.27 6.55
CA ALA A 104 -22.74 -0.47 7.29
C ALA A 104 -22.23 -1.10 8.60
N LEU A 105 -20.93 -1.04 8.86
CA LEU A 105 -20.35 -1.50 10.13
C LEU A 105 -20.56 -0.46 11.24
N ASP A 106 -20.77 -0.94 12.45
CA ASP A 106 -20.71 -0.10 13.64
C ASP A 106 -19.25 0.31 13.96
N GLU A 107 -19.04 1.44 14.61
CA GLU A 107 -17.69 1.94 14.95
C GLU A 107 -16.89 0.95 15.81
N SER A 108 -17.58 0.14 16.62
CA SER A 108 -17.00 -0.90 17.47
C SER A 108 -16.71 -2.20 16.75
N ASP A 109 -17.19 -2.38 15.52
CA ASP A 109 -16.92 -3.57 14.74
C ASP A 109 -15.44 -3.70 14.37
N THR A 110 -15.00 -4.94 14.27
CA THR A 110 -13.67 -5.26 13.75
C THR A 110 -13.75 -6.35 12.70
N VAL A 111 -12.94 -6.21 11.66
CA VAL A 111 -12.77 -7.20 10.59
C VAL A 111 -11.30 -7.56 10.51
N VAL A 112 -10.99 -8.86 10.50
CA VAL A 112 -9.60 -9.31 10.35
C VAL A 112 -9.25 -9.37 8.86
N TYR A 113 -8.33 -8.51 8.43
CA TYR A 113 -7.77 -8.51 7.10
C TYR A 113 -6.25 -8.63 7.17
N THR A 114 -5.68 -9.57 6.43
CA THR A 114 -4.23 -9.88 6.43
C THR A 114 -3.64 -10.15 7.83
N GLY A 115 -4.46 -10.69 8.75
CA GLY A 115 -4.06 -10.94 10.14
C GLY A 115 -4.15 -9.74 11.07
N TRP A 116 -4.60 -8.59 10.59
CA TRP A 116 -4.81 -7.37 11.39
C TRP A 116 -6.30 -7.14 11.65
N ALA A 117 -6.69 -7.02 12.92
CA ALA A 117 -8.05 -6.62 13.32
C ALA A 117 -8.22 -5.12 13.11
N MET A 118 -9.04 -4.74 12.13
CA MET A 118 -9.23 -3.36 11.70
C MET A 118 -10.64 -2.89 12.04
N THR A 119 -10.74 -1.69 12.62
CA THR A 119 -12.00 -0.93 12.72
C THR A 119 -12.45 -0.43 11.35
N PRO A 120 -13.72 0.03 11.17
CA PRO A 120 -14.18 0.59 9.91
C PRO A 120 -13.28 1.71 9.36
N ASP A 121 -12.85 2.64 10.20
CA ASP A 121 -11.94 3.72 9.79
C ASP A 121 -10.57 3.21 9.38
N ARG A 122 -10.06 2.20 10.08
CA ARG A 122 -8.80 1.55 9.72
C ARG A 122 -8.89 0.82 8.37
N LEU A 123 -10.01 0.17 8.10
CA LEU A 123 -10.27 -0.47 6.79
C LEU A 123 -10.34 0.57 5.66
N ARG A 124 -11.01 1.72 5.90
CA ARG A 124 -11.05 2.83 4.94
C ARG A 124 -9.65 3.36 4.67
N MET A 125 -8.88 3.65 5.74
CA MET A 125 -7.53 4.16 5.60
C MET A 125 -6.59 3.16 4.92
N HIS A 126 -6.74 1.87 5.20
CA HIS A 126 -5.96 0.83 4.51
C HIS A 126 -6.28 0.77 3.01
N SER A 127 -7.56 0.79 2.64
CA SER A 127 -7.99 0.82 1.24
C SER A 127 -7.52 2.09 0.52
N HIS A 128 -7.60 3.24 1.19
CA HIS A 128 -7.08 4.52 0.70
C HIS A 128 -5.58 4.44 0.44
N SER A 129 -4.82 3.97 1.42
CA SER A 129 -3.36 3.82 1.31
C SER A 129 -2.96 2.91 0.15
N GLU A 130 -3.63 1.76 -0.02
CA GLU A 130 -3.41 0.86 -1.16
C GLU A 130 -3.67 1.57 -2.50
N ALA A 131 -4.76 2.32 -2.62
CA ALA A 131 -5.10 3.04 -3.83
C ALA A 131 -4.07 4.15 -4.15
N VAL A 132 -3.59 4.90 -3.14
CA VAL A 132 -2.54 5.92 -3.30
C VAL A 132 -1.23 5.31 -3.77
N LEU A 133 -0.77 4.24 -3.11
CA LEU A 133 0.48 3.56 -3.42
C LEU A 133 0.44 2.94 -4.82
N HIS A 134 -0.62 2.22 -5.15
CA HIS A 134 -0.76 1.59 -6.46
C HIS A 134 -1.03 2.61 -7.58
N ARG A 135 -1.61 3.78 -7.27
CA ARG A 135 -1.63 4.87 -8.23
C ARG A 135 -0.22 5.36 -8.55
N TRP A 136 0.63 5.49 -7.54
CA TRP A 136 2.03 5.82 -7.76
C TRP A 136 2.75 4.73 -8.58
N ASP A 137 2.46 3.46 -8.29
CA ASP A 137 2.98 2.33 -9.09
C ASP A 137 2.57 2.43 -10.58
N LEU A 138 1.41 3.04 -10.91
CA LEU A 138 0.96 3.25 -12.30
C LEU A 138 1.69 4.41 -13.00
N VAL A 139 1.83 5.56 -12.33
CA VAL A 139 2.19 6.82 -13.01
C VAL A 139 3.43 7.51 -12.45
N GLY A 140 3.99 7.03 -11.33
CA GLY A 140 5.09 7.69 -10.64
C GLY A 140 4.68 9.01 -9.96
N ASP A 141 5.65 9.91 -9.83
CA ASP A 141 5.44 11.22 -9.22
C ASP A 141 4.66 12.15 -10.15
N ASP A 142 3.55 12.67 -9.67
CA ASP A 142 2.78 13.77 -10.24
C ASP A 142 2.12 14.59 -9.12
N ASP A 143 1.55 15.74 -9.44
CA ASP A 143 0.97 16.65 -8.43
C ASP A 143 -0.12 15.99 -7.57
N VAL A 144 -0.94 15.12 -8.15
CA VAL A 144 -1.99 14.39 -7.43
C VAL A 144 -1.37 13.36 -6.48
N GLY A 145 -0.40 12.58 -6.95
CA GLY A 145 0.32 11.58 -6.14
C GLY A 145 1.09 12.23 -5.01
N VAL A 146 1.84 13.30 -5.30
CA VAL A 146 2.59 14.06 -4.31
C VAL A 146 1.67 14.58 -3.20
N ARG A 147 0.51 15.13 -3.55
CA ARG A 147 -0.47 15.62 -2.58
C ARG A 147 -1.03 14.48 -1.72
N LEU A 148 -1.50 13.40 -2.32
CA LEU A 148 -2.08 12.26 -1.60
C LEU A 148 -1.06 11.56 -0.69
N LEU A 149 0.15 11.32 -1.19
CA LEU A 149 1.24 10.69 -0.41
C LEU A 149 1.75 11.59 0.72
N SER A 150 1.66 12.92 0.58
CA SER A 150 2.10 13.87 1.62
C SER A 150 1.15 13.96 2.81
N ASP A 151 -0.04 13.36 2.74
CA ASP A 151 -0.97 13.33 3.89
C ASP A 151 -0.29 12.64 5.09
N PRO A 152 -0.27 13.29 6.27
CA PRO A 152 0.24 12.69 7.50
C PRO A 152 -0.38 11.33 7.84
N ALA A 153 -1.64 11.10 7.48
CA ALA A 153 -2.34 9.85 7.72
C ALA A 153 -1.67 8.65 7.00
N MET A 154 -1.05 8.87 5.84
CA MET A 154 -0.32 7.83 5.12
C MET A 154 0.84 7.24 5.92
N VAL A 155 1.64 8.11 6.55
CA VAL A 155 2.77 7.67 7.41
C VAL A 155 2.24 7.03 8.69
N ALA A 156 1.24 7.63 9.34
CA ALA A 156 0.65 7.08 10.55
C ALA A 156 0.06 5.68 10.31
N HIS A 157 -0.59 5.49 9.16
CA HIS A 157 -1.11 4.18 8.76
C HIS A 157 0.00 3.16 8.49
N ALA A 158 1.05 3.55 7.78
CA ALA A 158 2.20 2.68 7.52
C ALA A 158 2.84 2.21 8.83
N LEU A 159 3.08 3.11 9.79
CA LEU A 159 3.64 2.76 11.10
C LEU A 159 2.75 1.78 11.85
N ALA A 160 1.43 2.01 11.89
CA ALA A 160 0.48 1.10 12.52
C ALA A 160 0.42 -0.27 11.82
N ALA A 161 0.54 -0.31 10.50
CA ALA A 161 0.63 -1.56 9.73
C ALA A 161 1.89 -2.34 10.07
N PHE A 162 3.04 -1.67 10.22
CA PHE A 162 4.29 -2.29 10.64
C PHE A 162 4.20 -2.95 12.01
N GLU A 163 3.44 -2.39 12.92
CA GLU A 163 3.24 -2.97 14.25
C GLU A 163 2.29 -4.16 14.24
N ALA A 164 1.26 -4.10 13.40
CA ALA A 164 0.12 -5.01 13.45
C ALA A 164 0.17 -6.16 12.45
N LEU A 165 0.78 -5.98 11.27
CA LEU A 165 0.79 -7.01 10.22
C LEU A 165 1.82 -8.11 10.51
N PRO A 166 1.40 -9.39 10.65
CA PRO A 166 2.31 -10.51 10.96
C PRO A 166 3.43 -10.68 9.92
N ALA A 167 3.11 -10.54 8.63
CA ALA A 167 4.08 -10.65 7.55
C ALA A 167 5.20 -9.60 7.67
N LEU A 168 4.86 -8.36 8.01
CA LEU A 168 5.84 -7.29 8.21
C LEU A 168 6.62 -7.49 9.52
N ALA A 169 6.00 -8.07 10.55
CA ALA A 169 6.68 -8.44 11.80
C ALA A 169 7.75 -9.53 11.57
N GLU A 170 7.51 -10.44 10.64
CA GLU A 170 8.48 -11.48 10.27
C GLU A 170 9.64 -10.90 9.45
N ALA A 171 9.35 -10.04 8.48
CA ALA A 171 10.37 -9.31 7.71
C ALA A 171 11.32 -8.51 8.62
N ARG A 172 10.84 -7.96 9.75
CA ARG A 172 11.67 -7.27 10.75
C ARG A 172 12.70 -8.18 11.43
N ARG A 173 12.49 -9.50 11.48
CA ARG A 173 13.40 -10.48 12.11
C ARG A 173 14.57 -10.84 11.22
N TRP A 174 14.52 -10.43 9.96
CA TRP A 174 15.57 -10.74 9.00
C TRP A 174 16.89 -10.12 9.42
N ARG A 175 17.94 -10.93 9.52
CA ARG A 175 19.31 -10.53 9.85
C ARG A 175 20.24 -10.94 8.73
N ARG A 176 21.02 -10.02 8.22
CA ARG A 176 22.23 -10.34 7.47
C ARG A 176 23.33 -10.63 8.48
N PRO A 177 23.91 -11.85 8.53
CA PRO A 177 24.91 -12.21 9.56
C PRO A 177 26.23 -11.47 9.38
N ASP A 178 26.51 -10.92 8.19
CA ASP A 178 27.86 -10.53 7.78
C ASP A 178 28.15 -9.03 7.84
N VAL A 179 27.19 -8.19 8.18
CA VAL A 179 27.36 -6.73 8.26
C VAL A 179 26.90 -6.25 9.63
N ALA A 180 27.80 -5.62 10.38
CA ALA A 180 27.41 -4.85 11.57
C ALA A 180 26.59 -3.64 11.08
N PRO A 181 25.25 -3.70 11.15
CA PRO A 181 24.46 -2.79 10.39
C PRO A 181 24.31 -1.48 11.18
N ARG A 182 24.71 -0.39 10.56
CA ARG A 182 24.38 0.93 11.07
C ARG A 182 22.87 1.16 10.97
N PRO A 183 22.24 1.76 11.97
CA PRO A 183 20.86 2.19 11.86
C PRO A 183 20.73 3.23 10.74
N VAL A 184 19.62 3.18 10.02
CA VAL A 184 19.29 4.17 9.01
C VAL A 184 18.22 5.08 9.56
N ILE A 185 18.40 6.39 9.38
CA ILE A 185 17.49 7.42 9.83
C ILE A 185 16.77 7.97 8.61
N LEU A 186 15.46 7.72 8.53
CA LEU A 186 14.59 8.32 7.52
C LEU A 186 14.16 9.69 8.04
N ARG A 187 14.62 10.75 7.39
CA ARG A 187 14.33 12.14 7.75
C ARG A 187 13.43 12.78 6.69
N SER A 188 12.35 13.38 7.14
CA SER A 188 11.45 14.13 6.26
C SER A 188 11.02 15.44 6.91
N ALA A 189 10.99 16.53 6.15
CA ALA A 189 10.65 17.85 6.64
C ALA A 189 9.28 17.87 7.36
N GLY A 190 9.24 18.50 8.53
CA GLY A 190 8.02 18.63 9.33
C GLY A 190 7.58 17.36 10.08
N ARG A 191 8.42 16.31 10.12
CA ARG A 191 8.14 15.04 10.80
C ARG A 191 9.28 14.65 11.72
N ALA A 192 8.97 13.78 12.69
CA ALA A 192 10.00 13.15 13.51
C ALA A 192 10.83 12.16 12.65
N ASP A 193 12.13 12.09 12.93
CA ASP A 193 13.01 11.10 12.32
C ASP A 193 12.56 9.68 12.69
N LEU A 194 12.59 8.78 11.71
CA LEU A 194 12.30 7.36 11.92
C LEU A 194 13.60 6.56 11.77
N ALA A 195 13.96 5.80 12.78
CA ALA A 195 15.11 4.91 12.69
C ALA A 195 14.70 3.50 12.24
N VAL A 196 15.41 2.97 11.26
CA VAL A 196 15.32 1.57 10.83
C VAL A 196 16.56 0.85 11.32
N ALA A 197 16.38 0.01 12.34
CA ALA A 197 17.48 -0.74 12.91
C ALA A 197 17.34 -2.25 12.63
N PRO A 198 18.44 -2.94 12.30
CA PRO A 198 18.41 -4.36 12.05
C PRO A 198 17.89 -5.16 13.25
N GLY A 199 16.92 -6.00 13.02
CA GLY A 199 16.30 -6.84 14.05
C GLY A 199 15.50 -6.11 15.11
N LYS A 200 15.34 -4.77 15.00
CA LYS A 200 14.53 -3.94 15.91
C LYS A 200 13.35 -3.27 15.21
N GLY A 201 13.31 -3.33 13.87
CA GLY A 201 12.26 -2.68 13.09
C GLY A 201 12.35 -1.15 13.08
N LEU A 202 11.19 -0.49 12.95
CA LEU A 202 11.04 0.96 12.97
C LEU A 202 10.96 1.48 14.41
N SER A 203 11.65 2.59 14.67
CA SER A 203 11.62 3.30 15.96
C SER A 203 11.56 4.81 15.73
N ALA A 204 10.76 5.51 16.52
CA ALA A 204 10.74 6.97 16.57
C ALA A 204 11.95 7.56 17.33
N THR A 205 12.80 6.72 17.92
CA THR A 205 14.01 7.15 18.61
C THR A 205 15.20 6.97 17.70
N ALA A 206 15.67 8.05 17.08
CA ALA A 206 16.82 8.01 16.20
C ALA A 206 18.13 7.91 17.01
N PRO A 207 18.99 6.91 16.75
CA PRO A 207 20.32 6.84 17.32
C PRO A 207 21.22 7.95 16.72
N ARG A 208 22.22 8.41 17.50
CA ARG A 208 23.13 9.49 17.06
C ARG A 208 24.05 9.11 15.89
N ASP A 209 24.29 7.83 15.67
CA ASP A 209 25.31 7.32 14.75
C ASP A 209 24.73 6.64 13.51
N GLY A 210 23.51 7.01 13.10
CA GLY A 210 22.82 6.47 11.95
C GLY A 210 23.21 7.12 10.62
N VAL A 211 23.02 6.38 9.52
CA VAL A 211 23.07 6.95 8.17
C VAL A 211 21.75 7.65 7.88
N VAL A 212 21.81 8.95 7.56
CA VAL A 212 20.60 9.74 7.29
C VAL A 212 20.24 9.66 5.82
N VAL A 213 18.97 9.30 5.54
CA VAL A 213 18.34 9.39 4.23
C VAL A 213 17.31 10.50 4.26
N GLU A 214 17.59 11.58 3.53
CA GLU A 214 16.67 12.72 3.40
C GLU A 214 15.56 12.40 2.40
N LEU A 215 14.31 12.49 2.86
CA LEU A 215 13.11 12.19 2.11
C LEU A 215 12.21 13.41 1.98
N ARG A 216 11.61 13.59 0.82
CA ARG A 216 10.47 14.50 0.67
C ARG A 216 9.24 13.94 1.40
N PRO A 217 8.26 14.78 1.82
CA PRO A 217 7.09 14.28 2.55
C PRO A 217 6.34 13.13 1.88
N HIS A 218 6.21 13.14 0.55
CA HIS A 218 5.54 12.09 -0.23
C HIS A 218 6.40 10.83 -0.44
N GLU A 219 7.73 10.94 -0.32
CA GLU A 219 8.63 9.78 -0.49
C GLU A 219 8.66 8.88 0.75
N LEU A 220 8.40 9.44 1.93
CA LEU A 220 8.45 8.68 3.18
C LEU A 220 7.45 7.50 3.19
N PRO A 221 6.15 7.67 2.90
CA PRO A 221 5.24 6.52 2.83
C PRO A 221 5.63 5.53 1.73
N LEU A 222 6.15 5.98 0.59
CA LEU A 222 6.65 5.08 -0.47
C LEU A 222 7.76 4.18 0.06
N VAL A 223 8.77 4.75 0.71
CA VAL A 223 9.89 4.00 1.29
C VAL A 223 9.41 3.05 2.38
N LEU A 224 8.50 3.48 3.25
CA LEU A 224 7.92 2.62 4.28
C LEU A 224 7.20 1.39 3.69
N TRP A 225 6.57 1.54 2.52
CA TRP A 225 5.90 0.45 1.80
C TRP A 225 6.79 -0.23 0.75
N GLY A 226 8.11 -0.05 0.81
CA GLY A 226 9.07 -0.77 -0.03
C GLY A 226 9.22 -0.26 -1.46
N ARG A 227 8.74 0.95 -1.74
CA ARG A 227 8.96 1.58 -3.04
C ARG A 227 10.23 2.41 -3.00
N CYS A 228 10.97 2.40 -4.13
CA CYS A 228 12.15 3.23 -4.29
C CYS A 228 11.85 4.38 -5.28
N PRO A 229 11.60 5.60 -4.79
CA PRO A 229 11.42 6.77 -5.64
C PRO A 229 12.60 6.99 -6.59
N PRO A 230 12.37 7.47 -7.85
CA PRO A 230 13.44 7.60 -8.87
C PRO A 230 14.63 8.43 -8.39
N ARG A 231 14.39 9.50 -7.64
CA ARG A 231 15.45 10.36 -7.09
C ARG A 231 16.42 9.60 -6.17
N LEU A 232 15.92 8.59 -5.48
CA LEU A 232 16.71 7.81 -4.51
C LEU A 232 17.45 6.65 -5.17
N ARG A 233 17.24 6.42 -6.47
CA ARG A 233 17.97 5.42 -7.26
C ARG A 233 19.33 5.94 -7.77
N ASP A 234 19.63 7.23 -7.57
CA ASP A 234 20.92 7.79 -7.93
C ASP A 234 22.03 7.16 -7.06
N PRO A 235 23.07 6.55 -7.68
CA PRO A 235 24.19 5.94 -6.97
C PRO A 235 24.90 6.91 -6.00
N HIS A 236 24.84 8.22 -6.29
CA HIS A 236 25.44 9.26 -5.44
C HIS A 236 24.57 9.64 -4.23
N ALA A 237 23.31 9.24 -4.20
CA ALA A 237 22.38 9.53 -3.11
C ALA A 237 22.37 8.48 -1.97
N GLY A 238 23.32 7.56 -1.94
CA GLY A 238 23.36 6.48 -0.94
C GLY A 238 22.43 5.31 -1.30
N ALA A 239 22.31 4.99 -2.59
CA ALA A 239 21.45 3.93 -3.12
C ALA A 239 21.64 2.57 -2.42
N GLU A 240 22.89 2.19 -2.09
CA GLU A 240 23.16 0.97 -1.31
C GLU A 240 22.47 1.00 0.06
N THR A 241 22.42 2.17 0.70
CA THR A 241 21.79 2.35 2.01
C THR A 241 20.28 2.25 1.92
N LEU A 242 19.68 2.81 0.87
CA LEU A 242 18.22 2.73 0.68
C LEU A 242 17.79 1.30 0.30
N ASP A 243 18.52 0.63 -0.57
CA ASP A 243 18.31 -0.78 -0.91
C ASP A 243 18.36 -1.69 0.33
N ASP A 244 19.28 -1.40 1.25
CA ASP A 244 19.40 -2.11 2.52
C ASP A 244 18.19 -1.80 3.43
N VAL A 245 17.71 -0.55 3.44
CA VAL A 245 16.46 -0.16 4.14
C VAL A 245 15.25 -0.88 3.57
N LEU A 246 15.08 -0.87 2.25
CA LEU A 246 13.95 -1.51 1.59
C LEU A 246 13.94 -3.02 1.85
N ARG A 247 15.10 -3.66 1.76
CA ARG A 247 15.25 -5.09 2.12
C ARG A 247 14.89 -5.37 3.58
N ARG A 248 15.20 -4.46 4.50
CA ARG A 248 14.88 -4.61 5.92
C ARG A 248 13.42 -4.37 6.24
N LEU A 249 12.78 -3.45 5.52
CA LEU A 249 11.37 -3.11 5.74
C LEU A 249 10.43 -4.12 5.09
N CYS A 250 10.77 -4.63 3.93
CA CYS A 250 9.85 -5.40 3.08
C CYS A 250 10.19 -6.89 2.97
N GLY A 251 11.35 -7.31 3.47
CA GLY A 251 11.75 -8.72 3.43
C GLY A 251 11.98 -9.28 2.01
N HIS A 252 11.96 -8.42 0.99
CA HIS A 252 12.18 -8.80 -0.40
C HIS A 252 13.42 -8.08 -0.93
N GLY A 253 14.41 -8.84 -1.27
CA GLY A 253 15.54 -8.48 -2.10
C GLY A 253 15.39 -9.14 -3.44
#